data_223e92b22417b03b42ce646bf179167d
#
_entry.id   223e92b22417b03b42ce646bf179167d
#
_cell.length_a   1.000
_cell.length_b   1.000
_cell.length_c   1.000
_cell.angle_alpha   90.00
_cell.angle_beta   90.00
_cell.angle_gamma   90.00
#
_symmetry.space_group_name_H-M   'P 1'
#
loop_
_entity.id
_entity.type
_entity.pdbx_description
1 polymer ?
#
loop_
_entity_poly.entity_id
_entity_poly.type
_entity_poly.pdbx_seq_one_letter_code
_entity_poly.pdbx_strand_id
1 'polypeptide(L)'
;AGGVGAVGGKGGTGGLLFGNGGAGGQGGLGLAGINGGSGGQGGHGGNAILFGQGGAGGPGGTGAMGVAGTNPTPIGTAAPGSDGVNQIGNGGNTDLTGGAGGDGNAGSTTVNGGNGGTGGAARNSSGGTGNSFGGAGGAGGDGANGGDGGAGGEALTEGGATAVSGAGGKGGNAEASGGAGGNGGKGGFAQATTSVTGGNGGNGGNGHDSNAPGGAGGSGGVGGDGGRGGLLAGNG
;
A
#
# COMPACT_ATOMS: atom_id res chain seq x y z
N ALA A 1 -8.33 -30.10 -5.31
CA ALA A 1 -8.03 -28.83 -5.96
C ALA A 1 -9.33 -28.19 -6.41
N GLY A 2 -9.49 -26.89 -6.22
CA GLY A 2 -10.60 -26.12 -6.79
C GLY A 2 -10.45 -26.01 -8.31
N GLY A 3 -11.56 -25.83 -9.02
CA GLY A 3 -11.55 -25.64 -10.47
C GLY A 3 -11.10 -24.23 -10.85
N VAL A 4 -10.43 -24.11 -11.99
CA VAL A 4 -10.09 -22.82 -12.58
C VAL A 4 -11.31 -22.20 -13.25
N GLY A 5 -11.57 -20.91 -13.06
CA GLY A 5 -12.64 -20.19 -13.76
C GLY A 5 -12.41 -20.17 -15.27
N ALA A 6 -13.47 -20.13 -16.05
CA ALA A 6 -13.40 -20.07 -17.51
C ALA A 6 -12.75 -18.74 -17.97
N VAL A 7 -12.05 -18.77 -19.11
CA VAL A 7 -11.49 -17.57 -19.72
C VAL A 7 -12.61 -16.71 -20.31
N GLY A 8 -12.54 -15.40 -20.12
CA GLY A 8 -13.50 -14.45 -20.71
C GLY A 8 -13.47 -14.46 -22.24
N GLY A 9 -14.61 -14.21 -22.86
CA GLY A 9 -14.73 -14.17 -24.31
C GLY A 9 -13.90 -13.03 -24.94
N LYS A 10 -13.36 -13.26 -26.14
CA LYS A 10 -12.64 -12.22 -26.90
C LYS A 10 -13.62 -11.14 -27.39
N GLY A 11 -13.22 -9.88 -27.30
CA GLY A 11 -13.95 -8.76 -27.89
C GLY A 11 -14.03 -8.86 -29.42
N GLY A 12 -15.13 -8.39 -30.00
CA GLY A 12 -15.33 -8.36 -31.44
C GLY A 12 -14.39 -7.35 -32.13
N THR A 13 -14.01 -7.63 -33.36
CA THR A 13 -13.25 -6.69 -34.20
C THR A 13 -14.10 -5.49 -34.60
N GLY A 14 -13.50 -4.31 -34.66
CA GLY A 14 -14.17 -3.09 -35.17
C GLY A 14 -14.49 -3.19 -36.66
N GLY A 15 -15.31 -2.24 -37.14
CA GLY A 15 -15.69 -2.16 -38.55
C GLY A 15 -14.50 -1.94 -39.48
N LEU A 16 -14.69 -2.35 -40.77
CA LEU A 16 -13.59 -2.38 -41.75
C LEU A 16 -12.91 -1.01 -41.95
N LEU A 17 -13.66 0.08 -41.98
CA LEU A 17 -13.14 1.41 -42.25
C LEU A 17 -13.05 2.24 -40.95
N PHE A 18 -14.12 2.31 -40.21
CA PHE A 18 -14.22 3.01 -38.94
C PHE A 18 -14.89 2.11 -37.91
N GLY A 19 -14.31 1.98 -36.75
CA GLY A 19 -14.92 1.27 -35.64
C GLY A 19 -13.91 0.87 -34.56
N ASN A 20 -14.31 1.02 -33.31
CA ASN A 20 -13.50 0.56 -32.18
C ASN A 20 -13.68 -0.96 -32.02
N GLY A 21 -12.62 -1.62 -31.57
CA GLY A 21 -12.69 -3.02 -31.15
C GLY A 21 -13.57 -3.12 -29.90
N GLY A 22 -14.29 -4.23 -29.77
CA GLY A 22 -15.10 -4.52 -28.60
C GLY A 22 -14.26 -4.88 -27.38
N ALA A 23 -14.73 -4.58 -26.17
CA ALA A 23 -14.06 -5.00 -24.94
C ALA A 23 -14.05 -6.53 -24.79
N GLY A 24 -13.02 -7.09 -24.20
CA GLY A 24 -12.96 -8.49 -23.80
C GLY A 24 -13.91 -8.77 -22.64
N GLY A 25 -14.43 -10.00 -22.58
CA GLY A 25 -15.32 -10.44 -21.50
C GLY A 25 -14.57 -10.70 -20.19
N GLN A 26 -15.28 -10.63 -19.08
CA GLN A 26 -14.72 -10.96 -17.77
C GLN A 26 -14.41 -12.47 -17.68
N GLY A 27 -13.33 -12.83 -17.00
CA GLY A 27 -13.00 -14.21 -16.64
C GLY A 27 -14.01 -14.77 -15.63
N GLY A 28 -14.26 -16.07 -15.71
CA GLY A 28 -15.17 -16.76 -14.79
C GLY A 28 -14.60 -16.84 -13.37
N LEU A 29 -15.48 -17.03 -12.40
CA LEU A 29 -15.10 -17.25 -11.01
C LEU A 29 -14.39 -18.61 -10.86
N GLY A 30 -13.40 -18.66 -9.98
CA GLY A 30 -12.81 -19.93 -9.54
C GLY A 30 -13.83 -20.76 -8.76
N LEU A 31 -13.76 -22.07 -8.88
CA LEU A 31 -14.62 -22.98 -8.10
C LEU A 31 -13.97 -23.37 -6.78
N ALA A 32 -14.77 -23.37 -5.72
CA ALA A 32 -14.30 -23.76 -4.40
C ALA A 32 -13.76 -25.19 -4.39
N GLY A 33 -12.73 -25.43 -3.62
CA GLY A 33 -12.09 -26.73 -3.43
C GLY A 33 -11.05 -26.64 -2.32
N ILE A 34 -10.41 -27.77 -1.99
CA ILE A 34 -9.49 -27.86 -0.86
C ILE A 34 -8.41 -26.75 -0.90
N ASN A 35 -7.93 -26.35 -2.07
CA ASN A 35 -6.91 -25.27 -2.22
C ASN A 35 -7.49 -24.01 -2.89
N GLY A 36 -8.81 -23.78 -2.81
CA GLY A 36 -9.44 -22.73 -3.61
C GLY A 36 -9.29 -22.99 -5.12
N GLY A 37 -9.96 -22.19 -5.93
CA GLY A 37 -9.81 -22.22 -7.38
C GLY A 37 -9.37 -20.85 -7.88
N SER A 38 -8.47 -20.80 -8.85
CA SER A 38 -8.09 -19.56 -9.49
C SER A 38 -9.23 -19.01 -10.33
N GLY A 39 -9.44 -17.69 -10.33
CA GLY A 39 -10.32 -17.05 -11.30
C GLY A 39 -9.79 -17.22 -12.72
N GLY A 40 -10.68 -17.24 -13.69
CA GLY A 40 -10.32 -17.28 -15.11
C GLY A 40 -9.69 -15.97 -15.56
N GLN A 41 -8.88 -16.04 -16.60
CA GLN A 41 -8.31 -14.83 -17.21
C GLN A 41 -9.40 -14.01 -17.91
N GLY A 42 -9.28 -12.69 -17.91
CA GLY A 42 -10.11 -11.84 -18.75
C GLY A 42 -9.85 -12.07 -20.23
N GLY A 43 -10.86 -11.90 -21.07
CA GLY A 43 -10.73 -12.03 -22.52
C GLY A 43 -9.94 -10.86 -23.13
N HIS A 44 -9.30 -11.10 -24.25
CA HIS A 44 -8.61 -10.03 -25.00
C HIS A 44 -9.62 -9.06 -25.61
N GLY A 45 -9.29 -7.77 -25.62
CA GLY A 45 -10.02 -6.79 -26.42
C GLY A 45 -9.90 -7.06 -27.91
N GLY A 46 -10.90 -6.65 -28.67
CA GLY A 46 -10.90 -6.75 -30.13
C GLY A 46 -10.04 -5.66 -30.77
N ASN A 47 -9.58 -5.91 -32.00
CA ASN A 47 -8.80 -4.95 -32.76
C ASN A 47 -9.68 -3.98 -33.55
N ALA A 48 -9.25 -2.72 -33.72
CA ALA A 48 -9.71 -1.85 -34.79
C ALA A 48 -8.99 -2.24 -36.09
N ILE A 49 -9.67 -2.07 -37.27
CA ILE A 49 -9.05 -2.48 -38.57
C ILE A 49 -8.29 -1.32 -39.20
N LEU A 50 -8.95 -0.23 -39.58
CA LEU A 50 -8.29 0.89 -40.26
C LEU A 50 -8.25 2.16 -39.39
N PHE A 51 -9.39 2.62 -38.91
CA PHE A 51 -9.50 3.78 -38.02
C PHE A 51 -10.36 3.41 -36.80
N GLY A 52 -9.80 3.59 -35.62
CA GLY A 52 -10.44 3.31 -34.34
C GLY A 52 -9.44 2.90 -33.25
N GLN A 53 -9.93 2.72 -32.06
CA GLN A 53 -9.14 2.22 -30.92
C GLN A 53 -9.35 0.72 -30.73
N GLY A 54 -8.32 -0.01 -30.33
CA GLY A 54 -8.47 -1.38 -29.84
C GLY A 54 -9.34 -1.42 -28.59
N GLY A 55 -10.13 -2.47 -28.44
CA GLY A 55 -10.93 -2.69 -27.22
C GLY A 55 -10.06 -3.01 -26.01
N ALA A 56 -10.49 -2.62 -24.83
CA ALA A 56 -9.83 -2.98 -23.59
C ALA A 56 -9.90 -4.49 -23.34
N GLY A 57 -8.88 -5.07 -22.70
CA GLY A 57 -8.95 -6.43 -22.18
C GLY A 57 -9.99 -6.53 -21.07
N GLY A 58 -10.63 -7.68 -20.92
CA GLY A 58 -11.59 -7.92 -19.83
C GLY A 58 -10.88 -8.13 -18.50
N PRO A 59 -11.52 -7.82 -17.37
CA PRO A 59 -10.97 -8.11 -16.05
C PRO A 59 -10.88 -9.63 -15.82
N GLY A 60 -9.88 -10.07 -15.06
CA GLY A 60 -9.79 -11.45 -14.58
C GLY A 60 -10.94 -11.80 -13.64
N GLY A 61 -11.29 -13.07 -13.55
CA GLY A 61 -12.25 -13.56 -12.57
C GLY A 61 -11.65 -13.61 -11.17
N THR A 62 -12.50 -13.51 -10.17
CA THR A 62 -12.09 -13.70 -8.77
C THR A 62 -11.80 -15.17 -8.50
N GLY A 63 -10.70 -15.46 -7.79
CA GLY A 63 -10.45 -16.81 -7.26
C GLY A 63 -11.47 -17.16 -6.17
N ALA A 64 -11.77 -18.44 -6.05
CA ALA A 64 -12.56 -18.92 -4.92
C ALA A 64 -11.70 -18.96 -3.66
N MET A 65 -12.28 -18.60 -2.54
CA MET A 65 -11.64 -18.83 -1.24
C MET A 65 -11.44 -20.34 -1.03
N GLY A 66 -10.24 -20.72 -0.60
CA GLY A 66 -10.02 -22.06 -0.05
C GLY A 66 -10.85 -22.30 1.20
N VAL A 67 -11.04 -23.57 1.57
CA VAL A 67 -11.60 -23.88 2.89
C VAL A 67 -10.70 -23.25 3.94
N ALA A 68 -11.28 -22.42 4.82
CA ALA A 68 -10.51 -21.76 5.86
C ALA A 68 -9.76 -22.82 6.70
N GLY A 69 -8.42 -22.80 6.64
CA GLY A 69 -7.62 -23.49 7.61
C GLY A 69 -7.86 -22.87 8.99
N THR A 70 -7.70 -23.65 10.04
CA THR A 70 -7.73 -23.12 11.41
C THR A 70 -6.48 -22.26 11.59
N ASN A 71 -6.59 -20.98 11.34
CA ASN A 71 -5.53 -20.03 11.69
C ASN A 71 -5.42 -19.99 13.21
N PRO A 72 -4.21 -20.07 13.80
CA PRO A 72 -4.06 -19.82 15.22
C PRO A 72 -4.62 -18.42 15.52
N THR A 73 -5.53 -18.32 16.48
CA THR A 73 -6.02 -17.03 16.95
C THR A 73 -4.91 -16.37 17.75
N PRO A 74 -4.40 -15.21 17.33
CA PRO A 74 -3.38 -14.52 18.12
C PRO A 74 -3.91 -14.17 19.51
N ILE A 75 -3.07 -14.37 20.53
CA ILE A 75 -3.44 -14.11 21.94
C ILE A 75 -3.07 -12.70 22.40
N GLY A 76 -2.50 -11.86 21.51
CA GLY A 76 -2.10 -10.50 21.83
C GLY A 76 -1.41 -9.81 20.67
N THR A 77 -0.96 -8.58 20.91
CA THR A 77 -0.18 -7.76 19.97
C THR A 77 1.03 -7.20 20.71
N ALA A 78 2.19 -7.25 20.08
CA ALA A 78 3.42 -6.68 20.61
C ALA A 78 3.32 -5.15 20.72
N ALA A 79 4.16 -4.54 21.53
CA ALA A 79 4.11 -3.09 21.73
C ALA A 79 4.40 -2.34 20.43
N PRO A 80 3.68 -1.23 20.16
CA PRO A 80 3.95 -0.38 19.01
C PRO A 80 5.29 0.36 19.16
N GLY A 81 5.83 0.85 18.07
CA GLY A 81 6.93 1.80 18.05
C GLY A 81 6.52 3.16 18.59
N SER A 82 7.46 3.90 19.09
CA SER A 82 7.23 5.28 19.56
C SER A 82 7.07 6.25 18.38
N ASP A 83 6.20 7.24 18.53
CA ASP A 83 6.10 8.30 17.54
C ASP A 83 7.37 9.19 17.52
N GLY A 84 7.70 9.69 16.35
CA GLY A 84 8.78 10.65 16.15
C GLY A 84 8.45 12.01 16.74
N VAL A 85 9.48 12.71 17.20
CA VAL A 85 9.30 14.03 17.82
C VAL A 85 8.99 15.08 16.76
N ASN A 86 7.95 15.89 16.99
CA ASN A 86 7.62 17.02 16.13
C ASN A 86 8.60 18.17 16.34
N GLN A 87 8.96 18.87 15.26
CA GLN A 87 9.74 20.08 15.27
C GLN A 87 8.91 21.27 14.79
N ILE A 88 8.72 22.26 15.64
CA ILE A 88 7.94 23.46 15.33
C ILE A 88 8.84 24.67 15.46
N GLY A 89 9.05 25.40 14.37
CA GLY A 89 9.80 26.64 14.32
C GLY A 89 8.87 27.85 14.23
N ASN A 90 9.33 28.95 14.79
CA ASN A 90 8.60 30.23 14.84
C ASN A 90 9.18 31.24 13.84
N GLY A 91 9.27 30.87 12.57
CA GLY A 91 9.72 31.80 11.52
C GLY A 91 11.24 32.00 11.43
N GLY A 92 12.04 31.03 11.90
CA GLY A 92 13.51 31.07 11.78
C GLY A 92 14.02 30.64 10.40
N ASN A 93 15.31 30.92 10.14
CA ASN A 93 15.99 30.50 8.91
C ASN A 93 16.66 29.11 9.04
N THR A 94 16.38 28.40 10.13
CA THR A 94 16.95 27.09 10.41
C THR A 94 16.05 26.00 9.83
N ASP A 95 16.66 25.02 9.20
CA ASP A 95 15.96 23.83 8.73
C ASP A 95 15.41 23.02 9.92
N LEU A 96 14.21 22.51 9.77
CA LEU A 96 13.55 21.66 10.76
C LEU A 96 13.44 20.24 10.25
N THR A 97 13.76 19.28 11.12
CA THR A 97 13.61 17.85 10.78
C THR A 97 12.83 17.15 11.88
N GLY A 98 11.65 16.63 11.54
CA GLY A 98 10.87 15.78 12.43
C GLY A 98 11.61 14.48 12.75
N GLY A 99 11.47 13.96 13.96
CA GLY A 99 12.06 12.69 14.36
C GLY A 99 11.45 11.51 13.58
N ALA A 100 12.23 10.46 13.33
CA ALA A 100 11.67 9.21 12.80
C ALA A 100 10.78 8.52 13.84
N GLY A 101 9.74 7.85 13.40
CA GLY A 101 8.97 6.91 14.22
C GLY A 101 9.81 5.67 14.53
N GLY A 102 9.62 5.09 15.70
CA GLY A 102 10.25 3.83 16.10
C GLY A 102 9.56 2.63 15.43
N ASP A 103 10.30 1.55 15.23
CA ASP A 103 9.74 0.31 14.72
C ASP A 103 8.85 -0.35 15.78
N GLY A 104 7.78 -1.02 15.34
CA GLY A 104 6.95 -1.88 16.18
C GLY A 104 7.73 -3.11 16.64
N ASN A 105 7.46 -3.57 17.84
CA ASN A 105 8.12 -4.75 18.36
C ASN A 105 7.66 -6.01 17.62
N ALA A 106 8.57 -6.95 17.44
CA ALA A 106 8.21 -8.27 16.92
C ALA A 106 7.30 -9.01 17.91
N GLY A 107 6.32 -9.70 17.39
CA GLY A 107 5.48 -10.64 18.12
C GLY A 107 6.08 -12.06 18.08
N SER A 108 5.25 -13.02 17.78
CA SER A 108 5.62 -14.44 17.60
C SER A 108 4.56 -15.13 16.73
N THR A 109 4.69 -16.43 16.52
CA THR A 109 3.64 -17.21 15.82
C THR A 109 2.26 -17.19 16.51
N THR A 110 2.15 -16.68 17.74
CA THR A 110 0.90 -16.58 18.51
C THR A 110 0.58 -15.15 18.98
N VAL A 111 1.49 -14.20 18.74
CA VAL A 111 1.34 -12.78 19.11
C VAL A 111 1.55 -11.95 17.85
N ASN A 112 0.63 -11.04 17.55
CA ASN A 112 0.78 -10.14 16.41
C ASN A 112 1.99 -9.21 16.58
N GLY A 113 2.60 -8.79 15.49
CA GLY A 113 3.58 -7.71 15.50
C GLY A 113 2.97 -6.39 15.95
N GLY A 114 3.78 -5.56 16.60
CA GLY A 114 3.42 -4.19 16.97
C GLY A 114 3.43 -3.27 15.76
N ASN A 115 2.58 -2.24 15.75
CA ASN A 115 2.61 -1.24 14.68
C ASN A 115 3.84 -0.33 14.80
N GLY A 116 4.37 0.16 13.69
CA GLY A 116 5.38 1.21 13.68
C GLY A 116 4.82 2.55 14.15
N GLY A 117 5.67 3.34 14.81
CA GLY A 117 5.33 4.70 15.23
C GLY A 117 5.27 5.67 14.05
N THR A 118 4.50 6.74 14.17
CA THR A 118 4.42 7.78 13.15
C THR A 118 5.69 8.63 13.12
N GLY A 119 6.09 9.13 11.96
CA GLY A 119 7.16 10.12 11.84
C GLY A 119 6.72 11.47 12.39
N GLY A 120 7.65 12.19 13.04
CA GLY A 120 7.41 13.54 13.56
C GLY A 120 7.23 14.57 12.45
N ALA A 121 6.33 15.52 12.66
CA ALA A 121 6.13 16.63 11.74
C ALA A 121 7.24 17.68 11.88
N ALA A 122 7.60 18.34 10.78
CA ALA A 122 8.41 19.55 10.75
C ALA A 122 7.56 20.72 10.22
N ARG A 123 7.33 21.72 11.06
CA ARG A 123 6.49 22.88 10.71
C ARG A 123 7.22 24.17 10.99
N ASN A 124 7.55 24.90 9.94
CA ASN A 124 8.14 26.25 10.05
C ASN A 124 7.08 27.30 9.69
N SER A 125 6.60 28.03 10.71
CA SER A 125 5.54 29.02 10.53
C SER A 125 6.07 30.34 9.96
N SER A 126 5.17 31.23 9.65
CA SER A 126 5.28 32.47 8.85
C SER A 126 6.60 33.23 8.96
N GLY A 127 7.18 33.55 7.82
CA GLY A 127 8.35 34.41 7.67
C GLY A 127 9.71 33.73 7.77
N GLY A 128 9.76 32.43 8.09
CA GLY A 128 11.00 31.66 8.12
C GLY A 128 11.39 31.17 6.73
N THR A 129 12.68 31.23 6.40
CA THR A 129 13.24 30.71 5.13
C THR A 129 13.83 29.32 5.26
N GLY A 130 13.79 28.73 6.47
CA GLY A 130 14.27 27.36 6.70
C GLY A 130 13.38 26.30 6.02
N ASN A 131 14.02 25.24 5.57
CA ASN A 131 13.32 24.09 4.97
C ASN A 131 12.68 23.21 6.06
N SER A 132 11.70 22.42 5.67
CA SER A 132 11.03 21.47 6.56
C SER A 132 11.14 20.04 6.03
N PHE A 133 11.60 19.12 6.88
CA PHE A 133 11.76 17.71 6.57
C PHE A 133 10.97 16.86 7.57
N GLY A 134 9.92 16.20 7.14
CA GLY A 134 9.14 15.28 7.98
C GLY A 134 9.91 13.99 8.27
N GLY A 135 9.77 13.45 9.48
CA GLY A 135 10.38 12.18 9.87
C GLY A 135 9.73 10.98 9.17
N ALA A 136 10.49 9.94 8.87
CA ALA A 136 9.95 8.68 8.35
C ALA A 136 9.09 7.97 9.41
N GLY A 137 8.07 7.23 9.01
CA GLY A 137 7.33 6.30 9.86
C GLY A 137 8.17 5.05 10.16
N GLY A 138 8.00 4.47 11.34
CA GLY A 138 8.64 3.22 11.74
C GLY A 138 8.02 2.01 11.03
N ALA A 139 8.78 0.92 10.90
CA ALA A 139 8.29 -0.34 10.37
C ALA A 139 7.34 -1.02 11.37
N GLY A 140 6.38 -1.79 10.87
CA GLY A 140 5.61 -2.75 11.67
C GLY A 140 6.46 -3.95 12.06
N GLY A 141 6.25 -4.52 13.24
CA GLY A 141 6.91 -5.73 13.70
C GLY A 141 6.36 -6.99 13.03
N ASP A 142 7.20 -8.00 12.86
CA ASP A 142 6.77 -9.33 12.42
C ASP A 142 6.01 -10.03 13.55
N GLY A 143 5.10 -10.96 13.22
CA GLY A 143 4.34 -11.70 14.24
C GLY A 143 3.31 -12.64 13.65
N ALA A 144 2.38 -13.17 14.46
CA ALA A 144 1.30 -14.05 13.98
C ALA A 144 0.58 -13.43 12.78
N ASN A 145 0.19 -12.19 12.90
CA ASN A 145 -0.02 -11.27 11.79
C ASN A 145 1.01 -10.15 11.90
N GLY A 146 1.51 -9.64 10.78
CA GLY A 146 2.44 -8.51 10.78
C GLY A 146 1.75 -7.24 11.27
N GLY A 147 2.48 -6.40 12.01
CA GLY A 147 2.05 -5.06 12.41
C GLY A 147 2.07 -4.07 11.25
N ASP A 148 1.25 -3.06 11.27
CA ASP A 148 1.23 -2.02 10.24
C ASP A 148 2.44 -1.09 10.36
N GLY A 149 2.93 -0.56 9.23
CA GLY A 149 3.94 0.50 9.22
C GLY A 149 3.33 1.84 9.66
N GLY A 150 4.14 2.63 10.35
CA GLY A 150 3.78 3.98 10.77
C GLY A 150 3.71 4.98 9.62
N ALA A 151 2.87 6.00 9.72
CA ALA A 151 2.79 7.06 8.71
C ALA A 151 4.06 7.94 8.72
N GLY A 152 4.43 8.52 7.58
CA GLY A 152 5.45 9.55 7.49
C GLY A 152 4.96 10.88 8.06
N GLY A 153 5.90 11.64 8.64
CA GLY A 153 5.66 12.95 9.22
C GLY A 153 5.42 14.04 8.17
N GLU A 154 4.61 15.02 8.52
CA GLU A 154 4.33 16.18 7.67
C GLU A 154 5.53 17.12 7.58
N ALA A 155 5.64 17.86 6.48
CA ALA A 155 6.59 18.95 6.30
C ALA A 155 5.87 20.21 5.80
N LEU A 156 5.86 21.27 6.60
CA LEU A 156 5.22 22.52 6.22
C LEU A 156 6.19 23.68 6.40
N THR A 157 6.29 24.54 5.40
CA THR A 157 6.99 25.83 5.51
C THR A 157 6.23 26.90 4.74
N GLU A 158 5.95 28.03 5.40
CA GLU A 158 5.18 29.13 4.79
C GLU A 158 6.08 30.13 4.04
N GLY A 159 7.31 30.31 4.47
CA GLY A 159 8.28 31.20 3.83
C GLY A 159 9.54 30.51 3.33
N GLY A 160 9.67 29.20 3.58
CA GLY A 160 10.84 28.42 3.19
C GLY A 160 10.77 27.92 1.74
N ALA A 161 11.92 27.56 1.22
CA ALA A 161 12.05 27.12 -0.16
C ALA A 161 11.57 25.68 -0.38
N THR A 162 11.82 24.77 0.57
CA THR A 162 11.61 23.33 0.35
C THR A 162 10.91 22.66 1.54
N ALA A 163 9.92 21.84 1.22
CA ALA A 163 9.33 20.89 2.16
C ALA A 163 9.40 19.47 1.60
N VAL A 164 9.93 18.54 2.38
CA VAL A 164 10.00 17.13 2.06
C VAL A 164 9.37 16.35 3.21
N SER A 165 8.24 15.72 3.01
CA SER A 165 7.60 14.92 4.04
C SER A 165 8.21 13.53 4.17
N GLY A 166 8.01 12.90 5.32
CA GLY A 166 8.54 11.59 5.63
C GLY A 166 7.88 10.47 4.81
N ALA A 167 8.64 9.43 4.51
CA ALA A 167 8.08 8.21 3.94
C ALA A 167 7.32 7.41 5.01
N GLY A 168 6.30 6.66 4.60
CA GLY A 168 5.63 5.67 5.45
C GLY A 168 6.54 4.46 5.72
N GLY A 169 6.38 3.85 6.88
CA GLY A 169 7.10 2.64 7.28
C GLY A 169 6.59 1.38 6.57
N LYS A 170 7.40 0.35 6.50
CA LYS A 170 6.99 -0.95 5.96
C LYS A 170 6.00 -1.63 6.91
N GLY A 171 5.09 -2.46 6.37
CA GLY A 171 4.34 -3.44 7.17
C GLY A 171 5.24 -4.63 7.58
N GLY A 172 4.98 -5.21 8.73
CA GLY A 172 5.63 -6.42 9.23
C GLY A 172 5.15 -7.69 8.51
N ASN A 173 5.94 -8.75 8.54
CA ASN A 173 5.58 -10.03 7.92
C ASN A 173 4.76 -10.89 8.89
N ALA A 174 3.94 -11.78 8.34
CA ALA A 174 3.30 -12.83 9.12
C ALA A 174 4.26 -14.00 9.38
N GLU A 175 4.23 -14.52 10.61
CA GLU A 175 4.99 -15.69 11.04
C GLU A 175 4.09 -16.91 11.32
N ALA A 176 2.80 -16.67 11.56
CA ALA A 176 1.85 -17.76 11.75
C ALA A 176 1.30 -18.28 10.43
N SER A 177 1.08 -19.59 10.35
CA SER A 177 0.43 -20.23 9.21
C SER A 177 -0.92 -19.56 8.88
N GLY A 178 -1.07 -19.06 7.66
CA GLY A 178 -2.25 -18.31 7.21
C GLY A 178 -2.37 -16.89 7.78
N GLY A 179 -1.33 -16.38 8.42
CA GLY A 179 -1.28 -15.01 8.90
C GLY A 179 -1.19 -13.98 7.76
N ALA A 180 -1.74 -12.80 7.98
CA ALA A 180 -1.64 -11.68 7.05
C ALA A 180 -0.42 -10.81 7.35
N GLY A 181 0.25 -10.33 6.31
CA GLY A 181 1.24 -9.26 6.45
C GLY A 181 0.58 -7.93 6.83
N GLY A 182 1.29 -7.09 7.53
CA GLY A 182 0.85 -5.74 7.88
C GLY A 182 0.80 -4.80 6.67
N ASN A 183 -0.01 -3.77 6.75
CA ASN A 183 -0.06 -2.74 5.73
C ASN A 183 1.16 -1.82 5.80
N GLY A 184 1.61 -1.28 4.65
CA GLY A 184 2.57 -0.18 4.64
C GLY A 184 1.94 1.11 5.16
N GLY A 185 2.73 1.93 5.82
CA GLY A 185 2.33 3.25 6.30
C GLY A 185 2.15 4.24 5.15
N LYS A 186 1.32 5.25 5.35
CA LYS A 186 1.13 6.34 4.39
C LYS A 186 2.34 7.27 4.37
N GLY A 187 2.68 7.83 3.20
CA GLY A 187 3.61 8.95 3.12
C GLY A 187 3.02 10.21 3.78
N GLY A 188 3.89 11.07 4.27
CA GLY A 188 3.50 12.34 4.89
C GLY A 188 3.06 13.38 3.86
N PHE A 189 2.38 14.42 4.32
CA PHE A 189 2.00 15.59 3.53
C PHE A 189 3.12 16.63 3.54
N ALA A 190 3.35 17.32 2.42
CA ALA A 190 4.30 18.42 2.34
C ALA A 190 3.67 19.67 1.73
N GLN A 191 4.08 20.85 2.22
CA GLN A 191 3.66 22.15 1.70
C GLN A 191 4.77 23.18 1.83
N ALA A 192 5.10 23.85 0.73
CA ALA A 192 6.06 24.95 0.67
C ALA A 192 5.69 25.91 -0.47
N THR A 193 6.41 27.03 -0.56
CA THR A 193 6.20 28.04 -1.62
C THR A 193 6.96 27.74 -2.91
N THR A 194 8.08 27.00 -2.85
CA THR A 194 8.97 26.80 -4.01
C THR A 194 9.09 25.35 -4.44
N SER A 195 9.42 24.45 -3.53
CA SER A 195 9.63 23.04 -3.86
C SER A 195 8.97 22.13 -2.82
N VAL A 196 8.20 21.17 -3.29
CA VAL A 196 7.47 20.24 -2.43
C VAL A 196 7.71 18.81 -2.90
N THR A 197 8.03 17.93 -1.96
CA THR A 197 8.09 16.50 -2.22
C THR A 197 7.24 15.76 -1.18
N GLY A 198 6.19 15.09 -1.63
CA GLY A 198 5.38 14.21 -0.80
C GLY A 198 6.15 12.94 -0.41
N GLY A 199 5.87 12.38 0.75
CA GLY A 199 6.48 11.13 1.19
C GLY A 199 5.94 9.93 0.42
N ASN A 200 6.80 8.96 0.13
CA ASN A 200 6.37 7.69 -0.45
C ASN A 200 5.62 6.86 0.59
N GLY A 201 4.62 6.10 0.16
CA GLY A 201 3.99 5.07 1.00
C GLY A 201 4.96 3.92 1.27
N GLY A 202 4.79 3.27 2.41
CA GLY A 202 5.56 2.07 2.77
C GLY A 202 5.07 0.81 2.04
N ASN A 203 5.95 -0.16 1.86
CA ASN A 203 5.57 -1.45 1.32
C ASN A 203 4.76 -2.25 2.34
N GLY A 204 3.79 -3.04 1.88
CA GLY A 204 3.11 -4.02 2.73
C GLY A 204 4.05 -5.18 3.11
N GLY A 205 3.76 -5.83 4.22
CA GLY A 205 4.43 -7.04 4.66
C GLY A 205 3.96 -8.29 3.91
N ASN A 206 4.75 -9.34 3.98
CA ASN A 206 4.40 -10.63 3.38
C ASN A 206 3.41 -11.39 4.27
N GLY A 207 2.38 -11.98 3.66
CA GLY A 207 1.57 -13.01 4.31
C GLY A 207 2.33 -14.33 4.42
N HIS A 208 1.87 -15.20 5.28
CA HIS A 208 2.42 -16.54 5.44
C HIS A 208 1.47 -17.59 4.86
N ASP A 209 2.01 -18.52 4.10
CA ASP A 209 1.21 -19.62 3.54
C ASP A 209 0.56 -20.47 4.64
N SER A 210 -0.65 -20.94 4.38
CA SER A 210 -1.33 -21.85 5.28
C SER A 210 -0.79 -23.28 5.12
N ASN A 211 -0.32 -23.89 6.20
CA ASN A 211 0.04 -25.31 6.24
C ASN A 211 -1.16 -26.25 6.38
N ALA A 212 -2.37 -25.71 6.63
CA ALA A 212 -3.58 -26.51 6.68
C ALA A 212 -4.01 -26.92 5.27
N PRO A 213 -4.37 -28.21 5.01
CA PRO A 213 -4.90 -28.63 3.73
C PRO A 213 -6.13 -27.78 3.36
N GLY A 214 -6.04 -27.04 2.28
CA GLY A 214 -7.14 -26.24 1.76
C GLY A 214 -7.29 -24.83 2.32
N GLY A 215 -6.40 -24.34 3.19
CA GLY A 215 -6.38 -22.94 3.58
C GLY A 215 -5.82 -22.04 2.47
N ALA A 216 -6.38 -20.85 2.30
CA ALA A 216 -5.75 -19.81 1.51
C ALA A 216 -4.53 -19.26 2.27
N GLY A 217 -3.46 -18.95 1.57
CA GLY A 217 -2.33 -18.19 2.13
C GLY A 217 -2.80 -16.83 2.63
N GLY A 218 -2.08 -16.25 3.59
CA GLY A 218 -2.32 -14.88 4.01
C GLY A 218 -2.16 -13.90 2.86
N SER A 219 -2.94 -12.84 2.85
CA SER A 219 -2.77 -11.78 1.86
C SER A 219 -1.55 -10.92 2.22
N GLY A 220 -0.78 -10.52 1.23
CA GLY A 220 0.23 -9.48 1.41
C GLY A 220 -0.40 -8.17 1.89
N GLY A 221 0.36 -7.38 2.63
CA GLY A 221 -0.08 -6.04 3.02
C GLY A 221 -0.25 -5.13 1.82
N VAL A 222 -1.12 -4.16 1.94
CA VAL A 222 -1.32 -3.12 0.91
C VAL A 222 -0.23 -2.06 1.06
N GLY A 223 0.38 -1.63 -0.04
CA GLY A 223 1.30 -0.49 -0.04
C GLY A 223 0.62 0.78 0.49
N GLY A 224 1.37 1.62 1.17
CA GLY A 224 0.85 2.91 1.64
C GLY A 224 0.61 3.87 0.48
N ASP A 225 -0.32 4.81 0.65
CA ASP A 225 -0.51 5.88 -0.31
C ASP A 225 0.67 6.85 -0.28
N GLY A 226 1.08 7.39 -1.45
CA GLY A 226 2.03 8.49 -1.53
C GLY A 226 1.51 9.75 -0.83
N GLY A 227 2.44 10.59 -0.37
CA GLY A 227 2.11 11.92 0.14
C GLY A 227 1.56 12.83 -0.95
N ARG A 228 0.79 13.84 -0.57
CA ARG A 228 0.27 14.83 -1.53
C ARG A 228 1.36 15.83 -1.89
N GLY A 229 1.45 16.20 -3.16
CA GLY A 229 2.23 17.34 -3.61
C GLY A 229 1.63 18.68 -3.14
N GLY A 230 2.41 19.75 -3.24
CA GLY A 230 1.96 21.10 -2.87
C GLY A 230 0.83 21.63 -3.76
N LEU A 231 0.09 22.56 -3.21
CA LEU A 231 -1.10 23.15 -3.87
C LEU A 231 -0.73 23.94 -5.15
N LEU A 232 0.49 24.48 -5.22
CA LEU A 232 0.95 25.30 -6.33
C LEU A 232 2.01 24.61 -7.20
N ALA A 233 2.84 23.73 -6.62
CA ALA A 233 3.83 22.91 -7.34
C ALA A 233 4.29 21.78 -6.44
N GLY A 234 4.39 20.58 -6.97
CA GLY A 234 4.92 19.42 -6.23
C GLY A 234 4.51 18.09 -6.85
N ASN A 235 5.31 17.06 -6.56
CA ASN A 235 5.02 15.67 -6.93
C ASN A 235 4.49 14.94 -5.69
N GLY A 236 3.36 14.28 -5.81
CA GLY A 236 2.78 13.41 -4.80
C GLY A 236 3.11 11.96 -5.06
#